data_007a71ec73243c49ede60221d2505a1e
#
_entry.id   007a71ec73243c49ede60221d2505a1e
#
_cell.length_a   1.000
_cell.length_b   1.000
_cell.length_c   1.000
_cell.angle_alpha   90.00
_cell.angle_beta   90.00
_cell.angle_gamma   90.00
#
_symmetry.space_group_name_H-M   'P 1'
#
loop_
_entity.id
_entity.type
_entity.pdbx_description
1 polymer ?
#
loop_
_entity_poly.entity_id
_entity_poly.type
_entity_poly.pdbx_seq_one_letter_code
_entity_poly.pdbx_strand_id
1 'polypeptide(L)'
;PIKEENLIVYPDSKNCSLACDIEINGRTIRLFNNHLQTTEVSQNKRKLEKGLRTDDSQRVERAALGLIDGLHENFRKRAVQANTLKQLIAASPYPTIICGDFNSLPSSYVYHTIKGDKLQDGFQRSGHGYMYTFKYFKHLLRIDYILHSPELNSTDYFSPDLTYSDHNPVVMRVKL
;
A
#
# COMPACT_ATOMS: atom_id res chain seq x y z
N PRO A 1 -6.97 -18.20 15.85
CA PRO A 1 -6.51 -17.32 16.94
C PRO A 1 -5.25 -16.55 16.51
N ILE A 2 -5.12 -15.32 17.00
CA ILE A 2 -3.89 -14.53 16.88
C ILE A 2 -2.95 -15.01 17.99
N LYS A 3 -1.70 -15.34 17.64
CA LYS A 3 -0.69 -15.83 18.58
C LYS A 3 0.29 -14.74 19.01
N GLU A 4 0.65 -13.89 18.09
CA GLU A 4 1.61 -12.81 18.29
C GLU A 4 1.18 -11.60 17.47
N GLU A 5 1.35 -10.40 18.02
CA GLU A 5 1.10 -9.15 17.32
C GLU A 5 2.23 -8.15 17.59
N ASN A 6 2.61 -7.40 16.56
CA ASN A 6 3.64 -6.38 16.64
C ASN A 6 3.28 -5.18 15.78
N LEU A 7 3.23 -4.01 16.40
CA LEU A 7 3.04 -2.73 15.71
C LEU A 7 4.37 -2.20 15.21
N ILE A 8 4.49 -2.02 13.90
CA ILE A 8 5.66 -1.47 13.24
C ILE A 8 5.44 0.03 13.04
N VAL A 9 6.09 0.83 13.87
CA VAL A 9 6.04 2.29 13.81
C VAL A 9 7.20 2.78 12.94
N TYR A 10 6.91 3.74 12.06
CA TYR A 10 7.91 4.34 11.19
C TYR A 10 8.31 5.72 11.68
N PRO A 11 9.62 6.02 11.74
CA PRO A 11 10.07 7.37 12.08
C PRO A 11 9.47 8.42 11.15
N ASP A 12 9.11 9.57 11.70
CA ASP A 12 8.57 10.73 10.98
C ASP A 12 7.33 10.44 10.11
N SER A 13 6.56 9.42 10.46
CA SER A 13 5.32 9.05 9.80
C SER A 13 4.20 8.82 10.81
N LYS A 14 2.99 9.23 10.46
CA LYS A 14 1.77 8.88 11.20
C LYS A 14 1.22 7.51 10.79
N ASN A 15 1.74 6.96 9.71
CA ASN A 15 1.36 5.66 9.19
C ASN A 15 2.16 4.56 9.89
N CYS A 16 1.59 3.38 9.98
CA CYS A 16 2.19 2.22 10.62
C CYS A 16 1.84 0.94 9.86
N SER A 17 2.47 -0.14 10.25
CA SER A 17 2.11 -1.50 9.82
C SER A 17 1.89 -2.38 11.05
N LEU A 18 1.05 -3.39 10.92
CA LEU A 18 0.81 -4.40 11.93
C LEU A 18 1.31 -5.74 11.38
N ALA A 19 2.13 -6.43 12.15
CA ALA A 19 2.47 -7.83 11.91
C ALA A 19 1.78 -8.71 12.94
N CYS A 20 1.16 -9.80 12.52
CA CYS A 20 0.62 -10.78 13.44
C CYS A 20 0.75 -12.21 12.91
N ASP A 21 0.88 -13.15 13.85
CA ASP A 21 0.86 -14.58 13.56
C ASP A 21 -0.53 -15.13 13.82
N ILE A 22 -1.15 -15.70 12.80
CA ILE A 22 -2.47 -16.31 12.86
C ILE A 22 -2.36 -17.82 12.66
N GLU A 23 -3.07 -18.58 13.47
CA GLU A 23 -3.18 -20.02 13.28
C GLU A 23 -4.51 -20.38 12.63
N ILE A 24 -4.43 -21.10 11.51
CA ILE A 24 -5.59 -21.61 10.76
C ILE A 24 -5.34 -23.09 10.46
N ASN A 25 -6.21 -23.97 10.94
CA ASN A 25 -6.13 -25.42 10.73
C ASN A 25 -4.75 -26.02 11.11
N GLY A 26 -4.18 -25.54 12.21
CA GLY A 26 -2.88 -26.01 12.71
C GLY A 26 -1.66 -25.46 11.94
N ARG A 27 -1.86 -24.59 10.96
CA ARG A 27 -0.77 -23.90 10.24
C ARG A 27 -0.67 -22.45 10.70
N THR A 28 0.54 -22.01 10.99
CA THR A 28 0.80 -20.60 11.31
C THR A 28 1.13 -19.83 10.04
N ILE A 29 0.51 -18.68 9.89
CA ILE A 29 0.72 -17.72 8.79
C ILE A 29 1.05 -16.38 9.41
N ARG A 30 2.06 -15.69 8.89
CA ARG A 30 2.37 -14.30 9.26
C ARG A 30 1.64 -13.33 8.35
N LEU A 31 0.85 -12.47 8.94
CA LEU A 31 0.11 -11.42 8.25
C LEU A 31 0.77 -10.05 8.53
N PHE A 32 1.07 -9.29 7.47
CA PHE A 32 1.41 -7.88 7.55
C PHE A 32 0.27 -7.07 6.97
N ASN A 33 -0.32 -6.19 7.78
CA ASN A 33 -1.31 -5.20 7.32
C ASN A 33 -0.65 -3.81 7.34
N ASN A 34 -0.63 -3.15 6.20
CA ASN A 34 0.21 -1.99 5.96
C ASN A 34 -0.62 -0.78 5.54
N HIS A 35 -0.30 0.37 6.13
CA HIS A 35 -0.69 1.66 5.59
C HIS A 35 0.59 2.49 5.48
N LEU A 36 1.17 2.56 4.29
CA LEU A 36 2.43 3.28 4.07
C LEU A 36 2.17 4.78 3.92
N GLN A 37 3.24 5.58 4.02
CA GLN A 37 3.20 7.03 3.97
C GLN A 37 2.32 7.54 2.82
N THR A 38 1.31 8.30 3.15
CA THR A 38 0.40 8.89 2.16
C THR A 38 1.10 9.90 1.26
N THR A 39 0.60 10.04 0.04
CA THR A 39 1.14 10.99 -0.94
C THR A 39 0.67 12.43 -0.68
N GLU A 40 -0.37 12.62 0.14
CA GLU A 40 -1.00 13.92 0.45
C GLU A 40 -1.43 14.74 -0.79
N VAL A 41 -1.59 14.08 -1.93
CA VAL A 41 -1.94 14.71 -3.22
C VAL A 41 -3.24 15.51 -3.12
N SER A 42 -4.22 15.01 -2.40
CA SER A 42 -5.52 15.69 -2.25
C SER A 42 -5.41 17.01 -1.49
N GLN A 43 -4.55 17.08 -0.46
CA GLN A 43 -4.32 18.31 0.30
C GLN A 43 -3.50 19.32 -0.52
N ASN A 44 -2.50 18.82 -1.23
CA ASN A 44 -1.62 19.63 -2.05
C ASN A 44 -2.36 20.19 -3.27
N LYS A 45 -3.24 19.41 -3.91
CA LYS A 45 -4.12 19.88 -4.97
C LYS A 45 -5.00 21.05 -4.53
N ARG A 46 -5.62 20.98 -3.34
CA ARG A 46 -6.41 22.09 -2.78
C ARG A 46 -5.58 23.36 -2.54
N LYS A 47 -4.33 23.21 -2.09
CA LYS A 47 -3.40 24.34 -1.91
C LYS A 47 -3.07 24.99 -3.26
N LEU A 48 -2.80 24.19 -4.28
CA LEU A 48 -2.52 24.68 -5.63
C LEU A 48 -3.74 25.38 -6.26
N GLU A 49 -4.93 24.77 -6.15
CA GLU A 49 -6.17 25.38 -6.65
C GLU A 49 -6.50 26.71 -5.97
N LYS A 50 -6.21 26.84 -4.67
CA LYS A 50 -6.33 28.14 -3.97
C LYS A 50 -5.31 29.15 -4.48
N GLY A 51 -4.08 28.76 -4.77
CA GLY A 51 -3.05 29.60 -5.35
C GLY A 51 -3.42 30.13 -6.74
N LEU A 52 -3.95 29.25 -7.59
CA LEU A 52 -4.39 29.58 -8.96
C LEU A 52 -5.58 30.56 -9.02
N ARG A 53 -6.36 30.65 -7.96
CA ARG A 53 -7.48 31.64 -7.86
C ARG A 53 -7.03 33.05 -7.47
N THR A 54 -5.80 33.18 -6.98
CA THR A 54 -5.18 34.47 -6.70
C THR A 54 -4.17 34.73 -7.84
N ASP A 55 -4.30 35.84 -8.54
CA ASP A 55 -3.48 36.21 -9.70
C ASP A 55 -2.00 36.55 -9.30
N ASP A 56 -1.45 35.76 -8.37
CA ASP A 56 -0.11 35.91 -7.80
C ASP A 56 0.77 34.73 -8.27
N SER A 57 1.51 34.98 -9.36
CA SER A 57 2.42 34.00 -9.98
C SER A 57 3.49 33.49 -9.02
N GLN A 58 4.02 34.32 -8.11
CA GLN A 58 5.03 33.90 -7.12
C GLN A 58 4.46 32.96 -6.06
N ARG A 59 3.18 33.13 -5.74
CA ARG A 59 2.49 32.24 -4.81
C ARG A 59 2.19 30.88 -5.43
N VAL A 60 1.85 30.85 -6.71
CA VAL A 60 1.64 29.62 -7.48
C VAL A 60 2.95 28.85 -7.61
N GLU A 61 4.06 29.51 -7.95
CA GLU A 61 5.38 28.90 -8.06
C GLU A 61 5.84 28.29 -6.73
N ARG A 62 5.75 29.05 -5.64
CA ARG A 62 6.09 28.52 -4.30
C ARG A 62 5.20 27.33 -3.89
N ALA A 63 3.91 27.35 -4.22
CA ALA A 63 3.01 26.24 -3.94
C ALA A 63 3.36 25.01 -4.78
N ALA A 64 3.76 25.18 -6.05
CA ALA A 64 4.19 24.10 -6.93
C ALA A 64 5.51 23.47 -6.46
N LEU A 65 6.50 24.28 -6.11
CA LEU A 65 7.78 23.79 -5.55
C LEU A 65 7.57 23.03 -4.24
N GLY A 66 6.78 23.59 -3.30
CA GLY A 66 6.46 22.89 -2.05
C GLY A 66 5.69 21.58 -2.26
N LEU A 67 4.94 21.46 -3.36
CA LEU A 67 4.25 20.23 -3.73
C LEU A 67 5.24 19.17 -4.22
N ILE A 68 6.21 19.56 -5.03
CA ILE A 68 7.27 18.67 -5.54
C ILE A 68 8.13 18.17 -4.37
N ASP A 69 8.55 19.05 -3.47
CA ASP A 69 9.35 18.69 -2.30
C ASP A 69 8.58 17.73 -1.37
N GLY A 70 7.29 18.01 -1.12
CA GLY A 70 6.44 17.13 -0.33
C GLY A 70 6.25 15.74 -0.96
N LEU A 71 6.15 15.66 -2.30
CA LEU A 71 6.08 14.38 -3.01
C LEU A 71 7.40 13.60 -2.86
N HIS A 72 8.55 14.25 -3.05
CA HIS A 72 9.87 13.63 -2.89
C HIS A 72 10.05 13.09 -1.47
N GLU A 73 9.70 13.86 -0.46
CA GLU A 73 9.82 13.43 0.94
C GLU A 73 8.91 12.22 1.24
N ASN A 74 7.67 12.24 0.77
CA ASN A 74 6.76 11.10 0.94
C ASN A 74 7.24 9.85 0.19
N PHE A 75 7.85 10.00 -0.99
CA PHE A 75 8.47 8.88 -1.71
C PHE A 75 9.67 8.30 -0.94
N ARG A 76 10.54 9.17 -0.37
CA ARG A 76 11.66 8.70 0.48
C ARG A 76 11.18 7.93 1.70
N LYS A 77 10.18 8.47 2.42
CA LYS A 77 9.59 7.78 3.58
C LYS A 77 9.06 6.41 3.21
N ARG A 78 8.29 6.30 2.12
CA ARG A 78 7.81 5.00 1.65
C ARG A 78 8.91 4.04 1.26
N ALA A 79 10.00 4.52 0.65
CA ALA A 79 11.13 3.67 0.31
C ALA A 79 11.80 3.08 1.56
N VAL A 80 11.96 3.87 2.62
CA VAL A 80 12.48 3.40 3.92
C VAL A 80 11.52 2.37 4.53
N GLN A 81 10.21 2.66 4.55
CA GLN A 81 9.18 1.74 5.05
C GLN A 81 9.19 0.40 4.28
N ALA A 82 9.30 0.45 2.96
CA ALA A 82 9.38 -0.74 2.11
C ALA A 82 10.63 -1.58 2.41
N ASN A 83 11.79 -0.94 2.61
CA ASN A 83 13.02 -1.64 2.99
C ASN A 83 12.90 -2.30 4.37
N THR A 84 12.29 -1.65 5.34
CA THR A 84 12.00 -2.23 6.66
C THR A 84 11.09 -3.45 6.52
N LEU A 85 9.99 -3.34 5.77
CA LEU A 85 9.08 -4.47 5.54
C LEU A 85 9.79 -5.62 4.83
N LYS A 86 10.61 -5.35 3.81
CA LYS A 86 11.39 -6.38 3.12
C LYS A 86 12.24 -7.21 4.08
N GLN A 87 12.91 -6.55 5.05
CA GLN A 87 13.72 -7.24 6.05
C GLN A 87 12.86 -8.13 6.98
N LEU A 88 11.72 -7.59 7.46
CA LEU A 88 10.80 -8.32 8.33
C LEU A 88 10.14 -9.50 7.62
N ILE A 89 9.77 -9.34 6.34
CA ILE A 89 9.23 -10.40 5.50
C ILE A 89 10.27 -11.50 5.28
N ALA A 90 11.52 -11.12 4.98
CA ALA A 90 12.60 -12.08 4.76
C ALA A 90 12.95 -12.88 6.03
N ALA A 91 12.76 -12.30 7.21
CA ALA A 91 12.98 -12.93 8.50
C ALA A 91 11.80 -13.78 8.99
N SER A 92 10.66 -13.81 8.27
CA SER A 92 9.50 -14.60 8.66
C SER A 92 9.79 -16.10 8.54
N PRO A 93 9.57 -16.89 9.61
CA PRO A 93 9.69 -18.34 9.53
C PRO A 93 8.43 -19.02 8.95
N TYR A 94 7.36 -18.24 8.71
CA TYR A 94 6.07 -18.73 8.26
C TYR A 94 5.73 -18.24 6.86
N PRO A 95 4.86 -18.98 6.13
CA PRO A 95 4.20 -18.44 4.96
C PRO A 95 3.56 -17.08 5.28
N THR A 96 3.70 -16.14 4.40
CA THR A 96 3.40 -14.73 4.69
C THR A 96 2.34 -14.17 3.76
N ILE A 97 1.43 -13.38 4.31
CA ILE A 97 0.49 -12.54 3.56
C ILE A 97 0.82 -11.09 3.89
N ILE A 98 0.94 -10.27 2.88
CA ILE A 98 1.15 -8.82 3.02
C ILE A 98 -0.03 -8.12 2.34
N CYS A 99 -0.79 -7.34 3.10
CA CYS A 99 -1.93 -6.60 2.57
C CYS A 99 -1.88 -5.12 2.99
N GLY A 100 -2.70 -4.31 2.34
CA GLY A 100 -2.97 -2.91 2.72
C GLY A 100 -2.66 -1.90 1.64
N ASP A 101 -2.75 -0.63 2.02
CA ASP A 101 -2.48 0.52 1.16
C ASP A 101 -0.97 0.82 1.14
N PHE A 102 -0.35 0.58 -0.01
CA PHE A 102 1.07 0.90 -0.22
C PHE A 102 1.28 2.34 -0.70
N ASN A 103 0.21 3.08 -0.96
CA ASN A 103 0.27 4.43 -1.55
C ASN A 103 1.20 4.53 -2.77
N SER A 104 1.36 3.45 -3.51
CA SER A 104 2.34 3.28 -4.58
C SER A 104 1.83 2.37 -5.68
N LEU A 105 2.16 2.68 -6.93
CA LEU A 105 1.75 1.92 -8.10
C LEU A 105 2.52 0.60 -8.25
N PRO A 106 2.02 -0.38 -9.05
CA PRO A 106 2.73 -1.63 -9.34
C PRO A 106 4.11 -1.45 -10.01
N SER A 107 4.34 -0.33 -10.69
CA SER A 107 5.62 0.02 -11.31
C SER A 107 6.63 0.67 -10.34
N SER A 108 6.25 0.89 -9.08
CA SER A 108 7.06 1.64 -8.13
C SER A 108 8.16 0.80 -7.45
N TYR A 109 9.20 1.48 -7.01
CA TYR A 109 10.23 0.90 -6.14
C TYR A 109 9.63 0.21 -4.90
N VAL A 110 8.65 0.84 -4.26
CA VAL A 110 7.99 0.33 -3.05
C VAL A 110 7.36 -1.03 -3.29
N TYR A 111 6.54 -1.15 -4.34
CA TYR A 111 5.88 -2.40 -4.69
C TYR A 111 6.91 -3.51 -4.99
N HIS A 112 7.90 -3.22 -5.83
CA HIS A 112 8.92 -4.21 -6.19
C HIS A 112 9.80 -4.61 -5.00
N THR A 113 10.10 -3.67 -4.10
CA THR A 113 10.89 -3.94 -2.89
C THR A 113 10.15 -4.87 -1.93
N ILE A 114 8.86 -4.63 -1.70
CA ILE A 114 8.05 -5.45 -0.80
C ILE A 114 7.76 -6.83 -1.42
N LYS A 115 7.38 -6.86 -2.70
CA LYS A 115 7.10 -8.10 -3.40
C LYS A 115 8.35 -8.97 -3.52
N GLY A 116 9.50 -8.36 -3.83
CA GLY A 116 10.72 -9.09 -4.10
C GLY A 116 10.52 -10.20 -5.13
N ASP A 117 11.39 -11.22 -5.06
CA ASP A 117 11.33 -12.38 -5.96
C ASP A 117 10.53 -13.55 -5.36
N LYS A 118 10.21 -13.48 -4.05
CA LYS A 118 9.60 -14.58 -3.30
C LYS A 118 8.07 -14.50 -3.23
N LEU A 119 7.49 -13.31 -3.26
CA LEU A 119 6.04 -13.15 -3.11
C LEU A 119 5.34 -13.09 -4.46
N GLN A 120 4.12 -13.57 -4.48
CA GLN A 120 3.19 -13.49 -5.59
C GLN A 120 2.18 -12.36 -5.33
N ASP A 121 1.82 -11.63 -6.38
CA ASP A 121 0.71 -10.68 -6.33
C ASP A 121 -0.60 -11.44 -6.56
N GLY A 122 -1.49 -11.42 -5.56
CA GLY A 122 -2.76 -12.12 -5.63
C GLY A 122 -3.60 -11.73 -6.85
N PHE A 123 -3.59 -10.44 -7.23
CA PHE A 123 -4.27 -9.99 -8.45
C PHE A 123 -3.66 -10.58 -9.72
N GLN A 124 -2.33 -10.60 -9.85
CA GLN A 124 -1.66 -11.19 -11.00
C GLN A 124 -1.88 -12.70 -11.07
N ARG A 125 -2.12 -13.34 -9.94
CA ARG A 125 -2.25 -14.80 -9.82
C ARG A 125 -3.69 -15.29 -10.08
N SER A 126 -4.69 -14.60 -9.53
CA SER A 126 -6.08 -15.05 -9.51
C SER A 126 -7.12 -13.94 -9.77
N GLY A 127 -6.68 -12.73 -10.09
CA GLY A 127 -7.53 -11.63 -10.51
C GLY A 127 -7.76 -11.64 -12.02
N HIS A 128 -8.76 -10.88 -12.48
CA HIS A 128 -9.13 -10.76 -13.88
C HIS A 128 -9.34 -9.31 -14.30
N GLY A 129 -9.05 -9.01 -15.55
CA GLY A 129 -9.30 -7.71 -16.17
C GLY A 129 -8.44 -6.58 -15.60
N TYR A 130 -9.01 -5.40 -15.54
CA TYR A 130 -8.40 -4.21 -14.96
C TYR A 130 -8.95 -3.96 -13.56
N MET A 131 -8.06 -3.66 -12.61
CA MET A 131 -8.44 -3.35 -11.23
C MET A 131 -7.89 -1.99 -10.82
N TYR A 132 -8.74 -1.18 -10.21
CA TYR A 132 -8.36 -0.01 -9.44
C TYR A 132 -8.84 -0.18 -8.00
N THR A 133 -8.13 0.43 -7.07
CA THR A 133 -8.49 0.42 -5.65
C THR A 133 -8.70 1.82 -5.10
N PHE A 134 -8.20 2.85 -5.78
CA PHE A 134 -8.38 4.25 -5.43
C PHE A 134 -9.26 4.97 -6.47
N LYS A 135 -10.34 5.60 -6.03
CA LYS A 135 -11.40 6.15 -6.90
C LYS A 135 -11.07 7.47 -7.56
N TYR A 136 -10.19 8.24 -6.97
CA TYR A 136 -9.72 9.46 -7.63
C TYR A 136 -8.83 9.13 -8.83
N PHE A 137 -8.50 10.12 -9.62
CA PHE A 137 -7.72 9.97 -10.86
C PHE A 137 -8.37 9.03 -11.89
N LYS A 138 -9.69 9.20 -12.10
CA LYS A 138 -10.47 8.46 -13.13
C LYS A 138 -10.41 6.93 -12.96
N HIS A 139 -10.33 6.44 -11.74
CA HIS A 139 -10.29 5.00 -11.44
C HIS A 139 -9.08 4.28 -12.10
N LEU A 140 -7.92 4.93 -12.13
CA LEU A 140 -6.73 4.37 -12.79
C LEU A 140 -5.71 3.76 -11.83
N LEU A 141 -5.85 3.98 -10.51
CA LEU A 141 -4.82 3.65 -9.56
C LEU A 141 -5.15 2.39 -8.75
N ARG A 142 -4.26 1.40 -8.83
CA ARG A 142 -4.21 0.27 -7.92
C ARG A 142 -3.07 0.52 -6.95
N ILE A 143 -3.38 0.83 -5.69
CA ILE A 143 -2.42 1.15 -4.63
C ILE A 143 -2.61 0.28 -3.38
N ASP A 144 -3.69 -0.49 -3.34
CA ASP A 144 -3.97 -1.50 -2.33
C ASP A 144 -3.69 -2.90 -2.88
N TYR A 145 -3.04 -3.73 -2.09
CA TYR A 145 -2.53 -5.02 -2.52
C TYR A 145 -2.79 -6.12 -1.50
N ILE A 146 -2.82 -7.37 -1.99
CA ILE A 146 -2.56 -8.56 -1.21
C ILE A 146 -1.49 -9.36 -1.95
N LEU A 147 -0.30 -9.43 -1.34
CA LEU A 147 0.81 -10.27 -1.78
C LEU A 147 0.90 -11.49 -0.87
N HIS A 148 1.34 -12.62 -1.36
CA HIS A 148 1.42 -13.84 -0.57
C HIS A 148 2.60 -14.72 -0.94
N SER A 149 3.03 -15.55 0.00
CA SER A 149 4.01 -16.62 -0.24
C SER A 149 3.48 -17.65 -1.23
N PRO A 150 4.33 -18.27 -2.07
CA PRO A 150 3.92 -19.26 -3.07
C PRO A 150 3.21 -20.50 -2.49
N GLU A 151 3.48 -20.83 -1.22
CA GLU A 151 2.86 -21.96 -0.50
C GLU A 151 1.37 -21.74 -0.20
N LEU A 152 0.92 -20.50 -0.33
CA LEU A 152 -0.48 -20.10 -0.16
C LEU A 152 -1.12 -20.01 -1.56
N ASN A 153 -2.02 -20.92 -1.87
CA ASN A 153 -2.65 -20.96 -3.19
C ASN A 153 -3.83 -19.99 -3.26
N SER A 154 -3.65 -18.84 -3.92
CA SER A 154 -4.76 -17.90 -4.18
C SER A 154 -5.67 -18.45 -5.29
N THR A 155 -6.97 -18.47 -5.03
CA THR A 155 -7.97 -19.02 -5.95
C THR A 155 -8.93 -17.99 -6.52
N ASP A 156 -9.01 -16.82 -5.88
CA ASP A 156 -9.92 -15.76 -6.27
C ASP A 156 -9.39 -14.41 -5.75
N TYR A 157 -9.52 -13.36 -6.54
CA TYR A 157 -9.11 -12.02 -6.18
C TYR A 157 -10.05 -10.99 -6.84
N PHE A 158 -10.70 -10.16 -6.04
CA PHE A 158 -11.62 -9.15 -6.52
C PHE A 158 -11.64 -7.92 -5.63
N SER A 159 -12.21 -6.83 -6.15
CA SER A 159 -12.37 -5.57 -5.43
C SER A 159 -13.81 -5.08 -5.66
N PRO A 160 -14.70 -5.20 -4.65
CA PRO A 160 -16.06 -4.70 -4.76
C PRO A 160 -16.06 -3.16 -4.70
N ASP A 161 -16.94 -2.54 -5.49
CA ASP A 161 -17.11 -1.09 -5.44
C ASP A 161 -17.95 -0.69 -4.22
N LEU A 162 -17.41 0.20 -3.37
CA LEU A 162 -18.08 0.71 -2.16
C LEU A 162 -18.29 2.22 -2.27
N THR A 163 -19.51 2.68 -2.02
CA THR A 163 -19.89 4.10 -2.20
C THR A 163 -19.43 5.02 -1.06
N TYR A 164 -19.09 4.48 0.11
CA TYR A 164 -18.78 5.23 1.32
C TYR A 164 -17.29 5.44 1.61
N SER A 165 -16.41 4.95 0.73
CA SER A 165 -14.96 5.13 0.84
C SER A 165 -14.38 5.60 -0.48
N ASP A 166 -13.28 6.32 -0.44
CA ASP A 166 -12.46 6.66 -1.61
C ASP A 166 -11.52 5.53 -2.04
N HIS A 167 -11.42 4.46 -1.25
CA HIS A 167 -10.79 3.20 -1.62
C HIS A 167 -11.83 2.09 -1.75
N ASN A 168 -11.59 1.20 -2.69
CA ASN A 168 -12.26 -0.09 -2.78
C ASN A 168 -11.44 -1.14 -2.02
N PRO A 169 -12.07 -2.01 -1.21
CA PRO A 169 -11.37 -3.08 -0.54
C PRO A 169 -10.84 -4.10 -1.54
N VAL A 170 -9.76 -4.76 -1.20
CA VAL A 170 -9.26 -5.93 -1.93
C VAL A 170 -9.56 -7.19 -1.15
N VAL A 171 -10.05 -8.21 -1.85
CA VAL A 171 -10.42 -9.51 -1.27
C VAL A 171 -9.68 -10.60 -2.01
N MET A 172 -9.07 -11.51 -1.27
CA MET A 172 -8.39 -12.68 -1.81
C MET A 172 -8.85 -13.93 -1.07
N ARG A 173 -9.16 -14.98 -1.80
CA ARG A 173 -9.42 -16.29 -1.24
C ARG A 173 -8.18 -17.16 -1.35
N VAL A 174 -7.81 -17.82 -0.27
CA VAL A 174 -6.61 -18.65 -0.18
C VAL A 174 -7.01 -20.06 0.26
N LYS A 175 -6.43 -21.06 -0.40
CA LYS A 175 -6.44 -22.44 0.08
C LYS A 175 -5.15 -22.70 0.86
N LEU A 176 -5.30 -23.28 2.04
CA LEU A 176 -4.22 -23.64 2.96
C LEU A 176 -3.83 -25.11 2.82
#